data_91dd8be2af20a1b645c8cac203109a1c
#
_entry.id   91dd8be2af20a1b645c8cac203109a1c
#
_cell.length_a   1.000
_cell.length_b   1.000
_cell.length_c   1.000
_cell.angle_alpha   90.00
_cell.angle_beta   90.00
_cell.angle_gamma   90.00
#
_symmetry.space_group_name_H-M   'P 1'
#
loop_
_entity.id
_entity.type
_entity.pdbx_description
1 polymer ?
#
loop_
_entity_poly.entity_id
_entity_poly.type
_entity_poly.pdbx_seq_one_letter_code
_entity_poly.pdbx_strand_id
1 'polypeptide(L)'
;MKRILIYILFISWISFSNLAFSQIKTYKFDQLDSLNKINKKNVVIFIHTKWCKYCDQMMNITFKNNNIIKILNNNFYFINFNAESMNQIKYNGHSFDFNPSGFNTGVHQLAKNLGSINGKINYPTLTILNKKNEIIFQNSGSMNSEELFGVLNEIVKN
;
A
#
# COMPACT_ATOMS: atom_id res chain seq x y z
N MET A 1 -40.12 -35.79 -8.65
CA MET A 1 -39.44 -35.44 -7.40
C MET A 1 -37.91 -35.45 -7.52
N LYS A 2 -37.25 -36.48 -8.05
CA LYS A 2 -35.75 -36.50 -8.19
C LYS A 2 -35.17 -35.35 -9.03
N ARG A 3 -35.83 -34.94 -10.11
CA ARG A 3 -35.35 -33.83 -10.97
C ARG A 3 -35.42 -32.48 -10.29
N ILE A 4 -36.42 -32.21 -9.46
CA ILE A 4 -36.59 -30.97 -8.70
C ILE A 4 -35.49 -30.86 -7.61
N LEU A 5 -35.15 -31.97 -6.96
CA LEU A 5 -34.06 -32.01 -5.95
C LEU A 5 -32.69 -31.65 -6.57
N ILE A 6 -32.43 -32.09 -7.82
CA ILE A 6 -31.18 -31.80 -8.54
C ILE A 6 -31.09 -30.30 -8.85
N TYR A 7 -32.17 -29.65 -9.25
CA TYR A 7 -32.20 -28.21 -9.51
C TYR A 7 -32.00 -27.38 -8.23
N ILE A 8 -32.58 -27.80 -7.10
CA ILE A 8 -32.40 -27.14 -5.80
C ILE A 8 -30.94 -27.24 -5.35
N LEU A 9 -30.29 -28.39 -5.49
CA LEU A 9 -28.88 -28.58 -5.17
C LEU A 9 -27.97 -27.75 -6.08
N PHE A 10 -28.30 -27.62 -7.37
CA PHE A 10 -27.50 -26.83 -8.32
C PHE A 10 -27.62 -25.31 -8.04
N ILE A 11 -28.81 -24.83 -7.67
CA ILE A 11 -29.05 -23.42 -7.30
C ILE A 11 -28.35 -23.08 -5.96
N SER A 12 -28.32 -24.02 -5.01
CA SER A 12 -27.63 -23.86 -3.73
C SER A 12 -26.11 -23.73 -3.92
N TRP A 13 -25.52 -24.38 -4.92
CA TRP A 13 -24.07 -24.30 -5.18
C TRP A 13 -23.65 -22.98 -5.83
N ILE A 14 -24.52 -22.34 -6.60
CA ILE A 14 -24.23 -21.05 -7.25
C ILE A 14 -24.25 -19.89 -6.22
N SER A 15 -24.97 -20.03 -5.11
CA SER A 15 -25.07 -18.99 -4.08
C SER A 15 -23.85 -18.90 -3.15
N PHE A 16 -22.90 -19.84 -3.22
CA PHE A 16 -21.72 -19.88 -2.32
C PHE A 16 -20.48 -19.19 -2.85
N SER A 17 -20.56 -18.60 -4.03
CA SER A 17 -19.42 -17.90 -4.65
C SER A 17 -19.58 -16.39 -4.50
N ASN A 18 -18.82 -15.78 -3.64
CA ASN A 18 -18.32 -14.40 -3.66
C ASN A 18 -18.23 -13.72 -2.28
N LEU A 19 -17.68 -14.40 -1.28
CA LEU A 19 -16.98 -13.71 -0.22
C LEU A 19 -15.49 -13.62 -0.60
N ALA A 20 -15.21 -13.05 -1.77
CA ALA A 20 -13.86 -12.62 -2.09
C ALA A 20 -13.53 -11.45 -1.16
N PHE A 21 -12.88 -11.73 -0.04
CA PHE A 21 -12.24 -10.70 0.76
C PHE A 21 -11.23 -10.00 -0.17
N SER A 22 -11.64 -8.89 -0.70
CA SER A 22 -10.76 -8.09 -1.53
C SER A 22 -9.61 -7.58 -0.65
N GLN A 23 -8.39 -7.96 -1.00
CA GLN A 23 -7.18 -7.46 -0.35
C GLN A 23 -6.59 -6.32 -1.19
N ILE A 24 -5.81 -5.45 -0.54
CA ILE A 24 -5.04 -4.44 -1.27
C ILE A 24 -3.98 -5.13 -2.11
N LYS A 25 -3.95 -4.83 -3.41
CA LYS A 25 -2.88 -5.25 -4.32
C LYS A 25 -1.62 -4.46 -3.99
N THR A 26 -0.58 -5.17 -3.57
CA THR A 26 0.71 -4.57 -3.27
C THR A 26 1.67 -4.74 -4.43
N TYR A 27 2.48 -3.70 -4.66
CA TYR A 27 3.47 -3.67 -5.72
C TYR A 27 4.86 -3.42 -5.12
N LYS A 28 5.91 -3.74 -5.88
CA LYS A 28 7.30 -3.40 -5.56
C LYS A 28 7.75 -2.21 -6.38
N PHE A 29 8.78 -1.49 -5.91
CA PHE A 29 9.33 -0.33 -6.60
C PHE A 29 9.86 -0.67 -8.00
N ASP A 30 10.51 -1.81 -8.16
CA ASP A 30 11.05 -2.30 -9.44
C ASP A 30 9.98 -2.60 -10.51
N GLN A 31 8.73 -2.81 -10.08
CA GLN A 31 7.60 -3.02 -11.00
C GLN A 31 7.01 -1.71 -11.54
N LEU A 32 7.22 -0.58 -10.83
CA LEU A 32 6.56 0.69 -11.16
C LEU A 32 6.91 1.20 -12.56
N ASP A 33 8.16 1.05 -12.99
CA ASP A 33 8.59 1.51 -14.32
C ASP A 33 7.84 0.77 -15.44
N SER A 34 7.63 -0.53 -15.28
CA SER A 34 6.87 -1.34 -16.24
C SER A 34 5.38 -1.06 -16.19
N LEU A 35 4.82 -0.92 -14.99
CA LEU A 35 3.41 -0.60 -14.77
C LEU A 35 3.05 0.78 -15.32
N ASN A 36 3.92 1.77 -15.12
CA ASN A 36 3.71 3.13 -15.61
C ASN A 36 3.78 3.27 -17.13
N LYS A 37 4.41 2.32 -17.84
CA LYS A 37 4.36 2.25 -19.31
C LYS A 37 2.98 1.83 -19.82
N ILE A 38 2.25 1.04 -19.03
CA ILE A 38 0.93 0.52 -19.40
C ILE A 38 -0.17 1.48 -18.92
N ASN A 39 -0.13 1.83 -17.63
CA ASN A 39 -1.11 2.72 -17.02
C ASN A 39 -0.46 3.52 -15.88
N LYS A 40 -0.30 4.82 -16.08
CA LYS A 40 0.27 5.71 -15.05
C LYS A 40 -0.76 5.99 -13.96
N LYS A 41 -0.43 5.57 -12.73
CA LYS A 41 -1.19 5.88 -11.52
C LYS A 41 -0.30 6.62 -10.51
N ASN A 42 -0.95 7.35 -9.60
CA ASN A 42 -0.30 7.83 -8.39
C ASN A 42 0.13 6.63 -7.51
N VAL A 43 1.19 6.80 -6.73
CA VAL A 43 1.76 5.74 -5.89
C VAL A 43 1.55 6.09 -4.43
N VAL A 44 0.91 5.19 -3.68
CA VAL A 44 0.79 5.29 -2.22
C VAL A 44 1.82 4.38 -1.58
N ILE A 45 2.70 4.94 -0.77
CA ILE A 45 3.79 4.24 -0.10
C ILE A 45 3.54 4.29 1.40
N PHE A 46 3.29 3.13 1.99
CA PHE A 46 3.19 2.96 3.43
C PHE A 46 4.54 2.49 3.98
N ILE A 47 5.23 3.39 4.67
CA ILE A 47 6.57 3.15 5.23
C ILE A 47 6.43 2.77 6.69
N HIS A 48 6.92 1.59 7.03
CA HIS A 48 6.75 0.99 8.35
C HIS A 48 8.00 0.23 8.80
N THR A 49 8.01 -0.22 10.05
CA THR A 49 8.96 -1.19 10.60
C THR A 49 8.22 -2.34 11.27
N LYS A 50 8.89 -3.46 11.51
CA LYS A 50 8.27 -4.67 12.11
C LYS A 50 7.86 -4.48 13.57
N TRP A 51 8.50 -3.59 14.30
CA TRP A 51 8.26 -3.31 15.74
C TRP A 51 7.24 -2.18 15.97
N CYS A 52 6.74 -1.55 14.94
CA CYS A 52 5.86 -0.39 15.02
C CYS A 52 4.39 -0.79 15.28
N LYS A 53 3.90 -0.64 16.50
CA LYS A 53 2.51 -0.98 16.88
C LYS A 53 1.44 -0.19 16.10
N TYR A 54 1.67 1.10 15.85
CA TYR A 54 0.75 1.93 15.05
C TYR A 54 0.72 1.49 13.58
N CYS A 55 1.83 0.95 13.09
CA CYS A 55 1.88 0.38 11.76
C CYS A 55 1.01 -0.89 11.67
N ASP A 56 1.11 -1.77 12.66
CA ASP A 56 0.28 -2.98 12.75
C ASP A 56 -1.21 -2.62 12.86
N GLN A 57 -1.54 -1.58 13.63
CA GLN A 57 -2.91 -1.09 13.73
C GLN A 57 -3.45 -0.64 12.36
N MET A 58 -2.67 0.16 11.60
CA MET A 58 -3.09 0.57 10.25
C MET A 58 -3.21 -0.63 9.31
N MET A 59 -2.28 -1.58 9.36
CA MET A 59 -2.31 -2.80 8.54
C MET A 59 -3.55 -3.65 8.79
N ASN A 60 -3.98 -3.75 10.06
CA ASN A 60 -5.05 -4.65 10.48
C ASN A 60 -6.43 -3.99 10.55
N ILE A 61 -6.51 -2.65 10.59
CA ILE A 61 -7.76 -1.91 10.69
C ILE A 61 -7.96 -1.02 9.46
N THR A 62 -7.10 0.00 9.28
CA THR A 62 -7.26 1.01 8.23
C THR A 62 -7.24 0.39 6.84
N PHE A 63 -6.21 -0.42 6.55
CA PHE A 63 -6.05 -1.09 5.25
C PHE A 63 -6.94 -2.33 5.06
N LYS A 64 -7.74 -2.72 6.06
CA LYS A 64 -8.80 -3.74 5.93
C LYS A 64 -10.17 -3.14 5.63
N ASN A 65 -10.30 -1.82 5.68
CA ASN A 65 -11.55 -1.15 5.34
C ASN A 65 -11.87 -1.30 3.83
N ASN A 66 -13.08 -1.71 3.50
CA ASN A 66 -13.49 -2.01 2.12
C ASN A 66 -13.38 -0.78 1.18
N ASN A 67 -13.66 0.43 1.68
CA ASN A 67 -13.57 1.64 0.88
C ASN A 67 -12.10 1.98 0.57
N ILE A 68 -11.19 1.78 1.53
CA ILE A 68 -9.75 1.94 1.34
C ILE A 68 -9.22 0.92 0.34
N ILE A 69 -9.60 -0.35 0.48
CA ILE A 69 -9.21 -1.41 -0.46
C ILE A 69 -9.66 -1.06 -1.88
N LYS A 70 -10.91 -0.64 -2.03
CA LYS A 70 -11.50 -0.31 -3.33
C LYS A 70 -10.81 0.89 -3.99
N ILE A 71 -10.61 1.99 -3.25
CA ILE A 71 -10.00 3.20 -3.82
C ILE A 71 -8.52 2.98 -4.16
N LEU A 72 -7.76 2.27 -3.31
CA LEU A 72 -6.36 1.94 -3.58
C LEU A 72 -6.21 1.04 -4.81
N ASN A 73 -6.97 -0.05 -4.89
CA ASN A 73 -6.85 -1.00 -5.99
C ASN A 73 -7.22 -0.39 -7.36
N ASN A 74 -8.18 0.53 -7.38
CA ASN A 74 -8.66 1.12 -8.63
C ASN A 74 -7.76 2.27 -9.11
N ASN A 75 -7.27 3.11 -8.20
CA ASN A 75 -6.71 4.41 -8.58
C ASN A 75 -5.21 4.56 -8.31
N PHE A 76 -4.61 3.67 -7.50
CA PHE A 76 -3.23 3.81 -7.07
C PHE A 76 -2.43 2.53 -7.27
N TYR A 77 -1.10 2.66 -7.26
CA TYR A 77 -0.19 1.57 -6.96
C TYR A 77 0.18 1.66 -5.48
N PHE A 78 -0.13 0.63 -4.70
CA PHE A 78 0.16 0.61 -3.27
C PHE A 78 1.43 -0.18 -2.98
N ILE A 79 2.37 0.44 -2.28
CA ILE A 79 3.63 -0.17 -1.83
C ILE A 79 3.63 -0.23 -0.31
N ASN A 80 3.75 -1.45 0.21
CA ASN A 80 4.00 -1.72 1.61
C ASN A 80 5.51 -1.84 1.83
N PHE A 81 6.14 -0.81 2.40
CA PHE A 81 7.58 -0.67 2.46
C PHE A 81 8.13 -0.76 3.88
N ASN A 82 8.81 -1.89 4.17
CA ASN A 82 9.57 -1.99 5.41
C ASN A 82 10.86 -1.15 5.30
N ALA A 83 10.95 -0.10 6.13
CA ALA A 83 12.09 0.81 6.16
C ALA A 83 13.41 0.14 6.56
N GLU A 84 13.37 -1.05 7.16
CA GLU A 84 14.53 -1.85 7.57
C GLU A 84 14.85 -2.97 6.56
N SER A 85 14.32 -2.90 5.32
CA SER A 85 14.63 -3.85 4.26
C SER A 85 16.13 -3.78 3.90
N MET A 86 16.80 -4.93 3.90
CA MET A 86 18.22 -5.01 3.54
C MET A 86 18.46 -5.19 2.04
N ASN A 87 17.40 -5.42 1.25
CA ASN A 87 17.52 -5.66 -0.18
C ASN A 87 17.76 -4.33 -0.91
N GLN A 88 18.71 -4.31 -1.85
CA GLN A 88 18.83 -3.20 -2.78
C GLN A 88 17.53 -3.01 -3.57
N ILE A 89 17.08 -1.77 -3.71
CA ILE A 89 15.89 -1.40 -4.47
C ILE A 89 16.29 -0.51 -5.64
N LYS A 90 15.87 -0.91 -6.84
CA LYS A 90 15.96 -0.07 -8.04
C LYS A 90 14.65 0.68 -8.22
N TYR A 91 14.74 2.01 -8.33
CA TYR A 91 13.57 2.86 -8.53
C TYR A 91 13.96 4.13 -9.31
N ASN A 92 13.20 4.46 -10.35
CA ASN A 92 13.39 5.64 -11.18
C ASN A 92 14.83 5.80 -11.71
N GLY A 93 15.43 4.68 -12.18
CA GLY A 93 16.79 4.62 -12.73
C GLY A 93 17.94 4.68 -11.70
N HIS A 94 17.64 4.75 -10.41
CA HIS A 94 18.61 4.76 -9.32
C HIS A 94 18.54 3.49 -8.48
N SER A 95 19.69 3.13 -7.88
CA SER A 95 19.78 2.05 -6.88
C SER A 95 19.89 2.64 -5.49
N PHE A 96 19.14 2.07 -4.55
CA PHE A 96 19.10 2.47 -3.16
C PHE A 96 19.42 1.28 -2.27
N ASP A 97 20.28 1.49 -1.29
CA ASP A 97 20.77 0.46 -0.40
C ASP A 97 20.26 0.66 1.03
N PHE A 98 20.40 -0.38 1.84
CA PHE A 98 20.21 -0.28 3.28
C PHE A 98 21.39 0.48 3.91
N ASN A 99 21.12 1.41 4.81
CA ASN A 99 22.10 2.20 5.54
C ASN A 99 22.17 1.70 6.99
N PRO A 100 23.18 0.90 7.36
CA PRO A 100 23.32 0.43 8.72
C PRO A 100 23.66 1.60 9.67
N SER A 101 23.09 1.61 10.87
CA SER A 101 23.36 2.57 11.93
C SER A 101 23.91 1.93 13.21
N GLY A 102 23.99 0.60 13.23
CA GLY A 102 24.49 -0.21 14.33
C GLY A 102 24.35 -1.70 14.05
N PHE A 103 24.56 -2.54 15.05
CA PHE A 103 24.41 -3.98 14.93
C PHE A 103 22.92 -4.33 14.69
N ASN A 104 22.60 -4.89 13.54
CA ASN A 104 21.24 -5.24 13.10
C ASN A 104 20.23 -4.06 13.07
N THR A 105 20.71 -2.82 13.02
CA THR A 105 19.86 -1.63 12.95
C THR A 105 20.25 -0.76 11.76
N GLY A 106 19.29 -0.07 11.18
CA GLY A 106 19.53 0.84 10.07
C GLY A 106 18.23 1.19 9.34
N VAL A 107 18.34 2.07 8.38
CA VAL A 107 17.20 2.53 7.57
C VAL A 107 17.58 2.49 6.10
N HIS A 108 16.72 1.96 5.27
CA HIS A 108 16.88 1.94 3.82
C HIS A 108 16.92 3.36 3.26
N GLN A 109 17.86 3.67 2.37
CA GLN A 109 18.02 5.02 1.78
C GLN A 109 16.71 5.53 1.16
N LEU A 110 16.02 4.67 0.40
CA LEU A 110 14.75 5.05 -0.23
C LEU A 110 13.65 5.33 0.80
N ALA A 111 13.60 4.61 1.92
CA ALA A 111 12.67 4.91 3.01
C ALA A 111 12.96 6.27 3.63
N LYS A 112 14.24 6.61 3.83
CA LYS A 112 14.65 7.92 4.31
C LYS A 112 14.28 9.02 3.32
N ASN A 113 14.53 8.82 2.02
CA ASN A 113 14.24 9.82 0.99
C ASN A 113 12.74 10.09 0.84
N LEU A 114 11.91 9.04 0.91
CA LEU A 114 10.46 9.15 0.72
C LEU A 114 9.68 9.40 2.02
N GLY A 115 10.26 9.08 3.18
CA GLY A 115 9.57 9.13 4.46
C GLY A 115 10.01 10.23 5.40
N SER A 116 11.10 10.96 5.11
CA SER A 116 11.57 12.02 5.99
C SER A 116 10.71 13.28 5.85
N ILE A 117 10.23 13.76 6.99
CA ILE A 117 9.54 15.04 7.14
C ILE A 117 10.38 15.90 8.08
N ASN A 118 10.81 17.08 7.64
CA ASN A 118 11.72 17.95 8.40
C ASN A 118 13.01 17.25 8.85
N GLY A 119 13.56 16.38 8.00
CA GLY A 119 14.82 15.64 8.27
C GLY A 119 14.68 14.44 9.21
N LYS A 120 13.49 14.13 9.70
CA LYS A 120 13.21 12.98 10.57
C LYS A 120 12.29 11.98 9.90
N ILE A 121 12.56 10.69 10.09
CA ILE A 121 11.66 9.63 9.69
C ILE A 121 10.99 9.05 10.94
N ASN A 122 9.66 8.99 10.91
CA ASN A 122 8.84 8.35 11.95
C ASN A 122 8.01 7.23 11.33
N TYR A 123 7.46 6.35 12.15
CA TYR A 123 6.65 5.24 11.68
C TYR A 123 5.30 5.17 12.40
N PRO A 124 4.23 4.92 11.64
CA PRO A 124 4.19 4.84 10.19
C PRO A 124 4.37 6.20 9.51
N THR A 125 4.87 6.21 8.28
CA THR A 125 4.75 7.36 7.39
C THR A 125 4.02 6.93 6.12
N LEU A 126 3.06 7.73 5.69
CA LEU A 126 2.37 7.58 4.42
C LEU A 126 2.86 8.67 3.46
N THR A 127 3.34 8.27 2.29
CA THR A 127 3.79 9.17 1.23
C THR A 127 3.02 8.87 -0.04
N ILE A 128 2.52 9.91 -0.73
CA ILE A 128 1.85 9.74 -2.01
C ILE A 128 2.64 10.51 -3.07
N LEU A 129 2.98 9.78 -4.13
CA LEU A 129 3.64 10.35 -5.31
C LEU A 129 2.63 10.52 -6.44
N ASN A 130 2.78 11.60 -7.19
CA ASN A 130 2.04 11.78 -8.43
C ASN A 130 2.65 10.94 -9.59
N LYS A 131 2.03 11.03 -10.77
CA LYS A 131 2.47 10.31 -11.98
C LYS A 131 3.84 10.75 -12.51
N LYS A 132 4.45 11.82 -11.93
CA LYS A 132 5.80 12.32 -12.24
C LYS A 132 6.82 11.95 -11.16
N ASN A 133 6.44 11.11 -10.18
CA ASN A 133 7.23 10.73 -9.01
C ASN A 133 7.54 11.90 -8.04
N GLU A 134 6.72 12.95 -8.05
CA GLU A 134 6.81 14.06 -7.10
C GLU A 134 5.93 13.76 -5.88
N ILE A 135 6.43 14.08 -4.69
CA ILE A 135 5.67 13.94 -3.44
C ILE A 135 4.55 15.00 -3.42
N ILE A 136 3.30 14.54 -3.38
CA ILE A 136 2.11 15.41 -3.30
C ILE A 136 1.42 15.35 -1.95
N PHE A 137 1.75 14.34 -1.14
CA PHE A 137 1.23 14.20 0.22
C PHE A 137 2.20 13.41 1.08
N GLN A 138 2.40 13.83 2.32
CA GLN A 138 3.08 13.07 3.36
C GLN A 138 2.35 13.25 4.69
N ASN A 139 2.23 12.15 5.44
CA ASN A 139 1.75 12.14 6.82
C ASN A 139 2.65 11.27 7.69
N SER A 140 3.10 11.82 8.81
CA SER A 140 3.84 11.10 9.83
C SER A 140 2.90 10.73 10.97
N GLY A 141 2.79 9.46 11.26
CA GLY A 141 1.86 8.90 12.23
C GLY A 141 0.71 8.12 11.61
N SER A 142 -0.08 7.48 12.47
CA SER A 142 -1.21 6.67 12.04
C SER A 142 -2.35 7.54 11.51
N MET A 143 -3.08 6.99 10.56
CA MET A 143 -4.35 7.54 10.05
C MET A 143 -5.44 6.47 10.20
N ASN A 144 -6.63 6.89 10.62
CA ASN A 144 -7.79 6.01 10.59
C ASN A 144 -8.36 5.90 9.16
N SER A 145 -9.37 5.05 8.98
CA SER A 145 -9.93 4.79 7.64
C SER A 145 -10.62 6.01 7.03
N GLU A 146 -11.24 6.86 7.84
CA GLU A 146 -11.96 8.04 7.37
C GLU A 146 -10.98 9.13 6.90
N GLU A 147 -9.96 9.41 7.71
CA GLU A 147 -8.89 10.34 7.36
C GLU A 147 -8.16 9.94 6.08
N LEU A 148 -7.76 8.66 6.00
CA LEU A 148 -7.07 8.16 4.80
C LEU A 148 -7.97 8.20 3.57
N PHE A 149 -9.25 7.82 3.71
CA PHE A 149 -10.21 7.86 2.61
C PHE A 149 -10.41 9.29 2.10
N GLY A 150 -10.52 10.27 2.99
CA GLY A 150 -10.63 11.68 2.64
C GLY A 150 -9.45 12.16 1.78
N VAL A 151 -8.22 11.86 2.20
CA VAL A 151 -6.99 12.21 1.45
C VAL A 151 -6.97 11.52 0.07
N LEU A 152 -7.20 10.21 0.02
CA LEU A 152 -7.17 9.47 -1.24
C LEU A 152 -8.25 9.94 -2.22
N ASN A 153 -9.45 10.21 -1.71
CA ASN A 153 -10.58 10.67 -2.52
C ASN A 153 -10.33 12.07 -3.11
N GLU A 154 -9.69 12.96 -2.36
CA GLU A 154 -9.31 14.29 -2.85
C GLU A 154 -8.27 14.21 -3.97
N ILE A 155 -7.26 13.33 -3.81
CA ILE A 155 -6.22 13.13 -4.84
C ILE A 155 -6.79 12.49 -6.13
N VAL A 156 -7.84 11.67 -6.03
CA VAL A 156 -8.49 11.05 -7.21
C VAL A 156 -9.33 12.05 -8.00
N LYS A 157 -9.88 13.08 -7.33
CA LYS A 157 -10.70 14.14 -7.98
C LYS A 157 -9.88 15.17 -8.74
N ASN A 158 -8.61 15.36 -8.35
CA ASN A 158 -7.68 16.31 -8.96
C ASN A 158 -6.81 15.63 -10.03
#